data_3733ef404e608e9ed6209b373da79833
#
_entry.id   3733ef404e608e9ed6209b373da79833
#
_cell.length_a   1.000
_cell.length_b   1.000
_cell.length_c   1.000
_cell.angle_alpha   90.00
_cell.angle_beta   90.00
_cell.angle_gamma   90.00
#
_symmetry.space_group_name_H-M   'P 1'
#
loop_
_entity.id
_entity.type
_entity.pdbx_description
1 polymer ?
#
loop_
_entity_poly.entity_id
_entity_poly.type
_entity_poly.pdbx_seq_one_letter_code
_entity_poly.pdbx_strand_id
1 'polypeptide(L)'
;SIHNVDSRQIYIDMNIGTAKPTLEQQKEVPHFLIDLCLPSKPINLYEFQLLARNSIEDELKKRQLILVVGGSGLYLQALIRGLNPPAVPPQNFLRNQLNKIAKKERHNLLKSCDPIAAKKIHPEDSIRTIRALEVFYATGKMFSQQKSLTSLPWRVLELGLNPDNLNKRIQARAEKMYQNGLIEETEDLIIKYGNDLQLLK
;
A
#
# COMPACT_ATOMS: atom_id res chain seq x y z
N SER A 1 -8.24 16.86 -11.18
CA SER A 1 -7.43 16.49 -10.01
C SER A 1 -6.83 15.09 -10.20
N ILE A 2 -5.70 14.86 -9.53
CA ILE A 2 -5.00 13.57 -9.53
C ILE A 2 -5.09 12.97 -8.11
N HIS A 3 -5.57 11.73 -8.03
CA HIS A 3 -5.58 10.95 -6.79
C HIS A 3 -4.48 9.91 -6.86
N ASN A 4 -3.48 10.06 -6.01
CA ASN A 4 -2.32 9.17 -5.97
C ASN A 4 -2.67 7.81 -5.36
N VAL A 5 -2.22 6.73 -6.01
CA VAL A 5 -2.35 5.34 -5.55
C VAL A 5 -0.98 4.66 -5.53
N ASP A 6 -0.03 5.35 -4.94
CA ASP A 6 1.31 4.82 -4.66
C ASP A 6 1.49 4.66 -3.15
N SER A 7 1.80 3.44 -2.70
CA SER A 7 1.96 3.11 -1.29
C SER A 7 3.22 3.69 -0.64
N ARG A 8 4.05 4.41 -1.38
CA ARG A 8 5.26 5.07 -0.89
C ARG A 8 5.12 6.59 -0.85
N GLN A 9 4.42 7.19 -1.80
CA GLN A 9 4.19 8.65 -1.84
C GLN A 9 3.20 9.14 -0.76
N ILE A 10 2.54 8.23 -0.04
CA ILE A 10 1.69 8.57 1.11
C ILE A 10 2.47 9.03 2.33
N TYR A 11 3.78 8.78 2.38
CA TYR A 11 4.62 9.15 3.52
C TYR A 11 5.16 10.57 3.41
N ILE A 12 4.98 11.35 4.48
CA ILE A 12 5.59 12.67 4.66
C ILE A 12 7.12 12.50 4.67
N ASP A 13 7.86 13.49 4.16
CA ASP A 13 9.32 13.56 4.05
C ASP A 13 9.98 12.57 3.05
N MET A 14 9.25 11.60 2.52
CA MET A 14 9.76 10.70 1.48
C MET A 14 9.43 11.26 0.09
N ASN A 15 10.28 12.13 -0.45
CA ASN A 15 9.99 12.89 -1.67
C ASN A 15 10.79 12.38 -2.87
N ILE A 16 12.11 12.33 -2.75
CA ILE A 16 13.03 11.99 -3.84
C ILE A 16 12.95 10.51 -4.16
N GLY A 17 13.14 9.65 -3.14
CA GLY A 17 13.14 8.20 -3.31
C GLY A 17 11.81 7.61 -3.74
N THR A 18 10.71 8.34 -3.58
CA THR A 18 9.38 7.94 -4.05
C THR A 18 8.98 8.59 -5.37
N ALA A 19 9.80 9.51 -5.90
CA ALA A 19 9.46 10.37 -7.03
C ALA A 19 8.13 11.10 -6.84
N LYS A 20 7.91 11.64 -5.64
CA LYS A 20 6.70 12.41 -5.33
C LYS A 20 6.59 13.65 -6.23
N PRO A 21 5.39 14.04 -6.69
CA PRO A 21 5.20 15.27 -7.44
C PRO A 21 5.76 16.47 -6.70
N THR A 22 6.50 17.34 -7.40
CA THR A 22 7.06 18.56 -6.80
C THR A 22 5.97 19.55 -6.42
N LEU A 23 6.29 20.51 -5.56
CA LEU A 23 5.34 21.57 -5.17
C LEU A 23 4.85 22.38 -6.37
N GLU A 24 5.69 22.59 -7.38
CA GLU A 24 5.33 23.26 -8.63
C GLU A 24 4.29 22.45 -9.39
N GLN A 25 4.51 21.15 -9.57
CA GLN A 25 3.56 20.22 -10.22
C GLN A 25 2.24 20.14 -9.45
N GLN A 26 2.28 20.16 -8.13
CA GLN A 26 1.08 20.16 -7.28
C GLN A 26 0.29 21.46 -7.38
N LYS A 27 0.95 22.60 -7.66
CA LYS A 27 0.29 23.87 -7.91
C LYS A 27 -0.40 23.92 -9.28
N GLU A 28 0.20 23.29 -10.30
CA GLU A 28 -0.40 23.20 -11.65
C GLU A 28 -1.67 22.33 -11.65
N VAL A 29 -1.61 21.17 -10.98
CA VAL A 29 -2.74 20.25 -10.87
C VAL A 29 -2.88 19.78 -9.43
N PRO A 30 -4.06 19.92 -8.79
CA PRO A 30 -4.27 19.41 -7.44
C PRO A 30 -4.01 17.92 -7.34
N HIS A 31 -3.12 17.54 -6.42
CA HIS A 31 -2.81 16.15 -6.08
C HIS A 31 -3.38 15.80 -4.71
N PHE A 32 -4.03 14.65 -4.63
CA PHE A 32 -4.61 14.10 -3.41
C PHE A 32 -3.94 12.76 -3.08
N LEU A 33 -4.05 12.34 -1.83
CA LEU A 33 -3.55 11.06 -1.33
C LEU A 33 -2.01 10.94 -1.37
N ILE A 34 -1.33 12.05 -1.19
CA ILE A 34 0.09 12.17 -0.88
C ILE A 34 0.25 12.72 0.53
N ASP A 35 1.38 12.47 1.19
CA ASP A 35 1.68 13.00 2.54
C ASP A 35 0.60 12.71 3.60
N LEU A 36 0.02 11.52 3.58
CA LEU A 36 -1.07 11.12 4.47
C LEU A 36 -0.61 10.72 5.86
N CYS A 37 0.62 10.26 6.02
CA CYS A 37 1.11 9.72 7.28
C CYS A 37 2.63 9.87 7.44
N LEU A 38 3.07 9.81 8.70
CA LEU A 38 4.49 9.76 9.02
C LEU A 38 5.06 8.36 8.75
N PRO A 39 6.34 8.23 8.35
CA PRO A 39 7.02 6.94 8.23
C PRO A 39 7.00 6.11 9.52
N SER A 40 7.03 6.77 10.69
CA SER A 40 6.94 6.12 12.00
C SER A 40 5.54 5.65 12.38
N LYS A 41 4.49 6.15 11.70
CA LYS A 41 3.10 5.82 11.96
C LYS A 41 2.36 5.52 10.65
N PRO A 42 2.68 4.39 10.00
CA PRO A 42 2.09 4.03 8.71
C PRO A 42 0.59 3.73 8.84
N ILE A 43 -0.17 4.11 7.82
CA ILE A 43 -1.56 3.71 7.68
C ILE A 43 -1.65 2.34 6.99
N ASN A 44 -2.68 1.58 7.33
CA ASN A 44 -2.96 0.29 6.68
C ASN A 44 -3.86 0.48 5.44
N LEU A 45 -4.04 -0.61 4.67
CA LEU A 45 -4.84 -0.57 3.43
C LEU A 45 -6.29 -0.14 3.67
N TYR A 46 -6.91 -0.53 4.79
CA TYR A 46 -8.29 -0.15 5.11
C TYR A 46 -8.40 1.36 5.38
N GLU A 47 -7.49 1.91 6.18
CA GLU A 47 -7.41 3.35 6.46
C GLU A 47 -7.17 4.15 5.16
N PHE A 48 -6.23 3.70 4.32
CA PHE A 48 -6.01 4.32 3.01
C PHE A 48 -7.28 4.29 2.15
N GLN A 49 -7.97 3.13 2.08
CA GLN A 49 -9.19 2.98 1.29
C GLN A 49 -10.28 3.96 1.73
N LEU A 50 -10.45 4.14 3.05
CA LEU A 50 -11.43 5.06 3.60
C LEU A 50 -11.11 6.52 3.21
N LEU A 51 -9.86 6.95 3.42
CA LEU A 51 -9.40 8.28 3.03
C LEU A 51 -9.56 8.52 1.53
N ALA A 52 -9.18 7.54 0.72
CA ALA A 52 -9.23 7.65 -0.73
C ALA A 52 -10.67 7.71 -1.27
N ARG A 53 -11.57 6.90 -0.73
CA ARG A 53 -13.00 6.94 -1.12
C ARG A 53 -13.62 8.29 -0.79
N ASN A 54 -13.41 8.81 0.41
CA ASN A 54 -13.93 10.11 0.82
C ASN A 54 -13.39 11.22 -0.09
N SER A 55 -12.07 11.21 -0.37
CA SER A 55 -11.45 12.20 -1.26
C SER A 55 -12.00 12.14 -2.68
N ILE A 56 -12.21 10.92 -3.22
CA ILE A 56 -12.79 10.71 -4.55
C ILE A 56 -14.25 11.20 -4.59
N GLU A 57 -15.06 10.85 -3.62
CA GLU A 57 -16.47 11.25 -3.54
C GLU A 57 -16.61 12.77 -3.44
N ASP A 58 -15.79 13.43 -2.64
CA ASP A 58 -15.82 14.89 -2.49
C ASP A 58 -15.39 15.62 -3.76
N GLU A 59 -14.42 15.08 -4.49
CA GLU A 59 -14.00 15.67 -5.76
C GLU A 59 -15.00 15.40 -6.90
N LEU A 60 -15.65 14.23 -6.93
CA LEU A 60 -16.69 13.92 -7.92
C LEU A 60 -17.94 14.80 -7.77
N LYS A 61 -18.21 15.38 -6.60
CA LYS A 61 -19.26 16.40 -6.41
C LYS A 61 -18.93 17.70 -7.14
N LYS A 62 -17.65 17.99 -7.37
CA LYS A 62 -17.17 19.24 -7.99
C LYS A 62 -16.76 19.05 -9.46
N ARG A 63 -16.40 17.83 -9.84
CA ARG A 63 -15.80 17.52 -11.15
C ARG A 63 -16.43 16.25 -11.72
N GLN A 64 -16.63 16.24 -13.04
CA GLN A 64 -17.19 15.07 -13.74
C GLN A 64 -16.18 13.92 -13.86
N LEU A 65 -14.88 14.22 -13.83
CA LEU A 65 -13.80 13.28 -14.03
C LEU A 65 -12.66 13.56 -13.05
N ILE A 66 -12.10 12.49 -12.53
CA ILE A 66 -10.85 12.51 -11.77
C ILE A 66 -9.88 11.48 -12.34
N LEU A 67 -8.59 11.71 -12.16
CA LEU A 67 -7.56 10.75 -12.50
C LEU A 67 -7.08 10.05 -11.23
N VAL A 68 -7.06 8.71 -11.26
CA VAL A 68 -6.44 7.89 -10.22
C VAL A 68 -5.15 7.33 -10.80
N VAL A 69 -4.00 7.72 -10.25
CA VAL A 69 -2.68 7.42 -10.83
C VAL A 69 -1.81 6.68 -9.81
N GLY A 70 -1.20 5.58 -10.22
CA GLY A 70 -0.25 4.85 -9.37
C GLY A 70 0.01 3.42 -9.83
N GLY A 71 0.92 2.75 -9.12
CA GLY A 71 1.37 1.39 -9.44
C GLY A 71 1.12 0.36 -8.33
N SER A 72 0.53 0.76 -7.20
CA SER A 72 0.32 -0.15 -6.07
C SER A 72 -0.94 -1.00 -6.28
N GLY A 73 -0.75 -2.19 -6.89
CA GLY A 73 -1.84 -3.08 -7.33
C GLY A 73 -2.88 -3.39 -6.25
N LEU A 74 -2.46 -3.58 -4.99
CA LEU A 74 -3.40 -3.83 -3.89
C LEU A 74 -4.24 -2.59 -3.55
N TYR A 75 -3.65 -1.39 -3.61
CA TYR A 75 -4.35 -0.13 -3.41
C TYR A 75 -5.34 0.13 -4.55
N LEU A 76 -4.91 -0.11 -5.80
CA LEU A 76 -5.82 -0.05 -6.96
C LEU A 76 -6.99 -1.01 -6.80
N GLN A 77 -6.76 -2.28 -6.46
CA GLN A 77 -7.84 -3.25 -6.25
C GLN A 77 -8.84 -2.79 -5.17
N ALA A 78 -8.35 -2.18 -4.09
CA ALA A 78 -9.21 -1.67 -3.04
C ALA A 78 -10.10 -0.51 -3.52
N LEU A 79 -9.60 0.35 -4.41
CA LEU A 79 -10.33 1.52 -4.89
C LEU A 79 -11.20 1.25 -6.11
N ILE A 80 -10.69 0.49 -7.10
CA ILE A 80 -11.34 0.36 -8.41
C ILE A 80 -12.06 -0.97 -8.61
N ARG A 81 -11.85 -1.96 -7.72
CA ARG A 81 -12.53 -3.26 -7.75
C ARG A 81 -13.32 -3.57 -6.50
N GLY A 82 -13.45 -2.60 -5.59
CA GLY A 82 -14.22 -2.73 -4.37
C GLY A 82 -13.71 -3.79 -3.39
N LEU A 83 -12.42 -4.15 -3.46
CA LEU A 83 -11.82 -5.07 -2.49
C LEU A 83 -11.89 -4.45 -1.09
N ASN A 84 -12.59 -5.12 -0.17
CA ASN A 84 -12.58 -4.74 1.24
C ASN A 84 -11.58 -5.60 1.98
N PRO A 85 -10.48 -5.02 2.49
CA PRO A 85 -9.57 -5.72 3.37
C PRO A 85 -10.26 -5.99 4.71
N PRO A 86 -9.93 -7.10 5.40
CA PRO A 86 -10.40 -7.33 6.77
C PRO A 86 -10.02 -6.16 7.67
N ALA A 87 -11.00 -5.60 8.41
CA ALA A 87 -10.83 -4.46 9.30
C ALA A 87 -10.15 -4.87 10.63
N VAL A 88 -9.03 -5.58 10.53
CA VAL A 88 -8.20 -6.02 11.66
C VAL A 88 -6.90 -5.23 11.64
N PRO A 89 -6.64 -4.40 12.66
CA PRO A 89 -5.37 -3.69 12.78
C PRO A 89 -4.20 -4.66 13.02
N PRO A 90 -2.95 -4.25 12.72
CA PRO A 90 -1.78 -5.07 13.00
C PRO A 90 -1.70 -5.46 14.48
N GLN A 91 -1.57 -6.76 14.75
CA GLN A 91 -1.43 -7.33 16.10
C GLN A 91 0.05 -7.64 16.36
N ASN A 92 0.85 -6.63 16.73
CA ASN A 92 2.31 -6.76 16.83
C ASN A 92 2.76 -7.86 17.78
N PHE A 93 2.08 -8.03 18.92
CA PHE A 93 2.38 -9.11 19.84
C PHE A 93 2.19 -10.49 19.19
N LEU A 94 1.04 -10.72 18.56
CA LEU A 94 0.74 -11.98 17.86
C LEU A 94 1.71 -12.22 16.70
N ARG A 95 2.03 -11.19 15.90
CA ARG A 95 3.02 -11.29 14.82
C ARG A 95 4.39 -11.74 15.33
N ASN A 96 4.83 -11.15 16.45
CA ASN A 96 6.10 -11.52 17.08
C ASN A 96 6.09 -12.99 17.58
N GLN A 97 4.99 -13.48 18.12
CA GLN A 97 4.87 -14.89 18.49
C GLN A 97 4.88 -15.81 17.27
N LEU A 98 4.09 -15.48 16.24
CA LEU A 98 4.05 -16.25 15.00
C LEU A 98 5.40 -16.26 14.26
N ASN A 99 6.19 -15.20 14.35
CA ASN A 99 7.52 -15.14 13.74
C ASN A 99 8.54 -16.09 14.39
N LYS A 100 8.32 -16.50 15.65
CA LYS A 100 9.17 -17.49 16.34
C LYS A 100 8.91 -18.94 15.86
N ILE A 101 7.78 -19.18 15.21
CA ILE A 101 7.39 -20.48 14.66
C ILE A 101 8.03 -20.65 13.29
N ALA A 102 8.57 -21.83 12.98
CA ALA A 102 9.13 -22.13 11.67
C ALA A 102 8.09 -21.95 10.54
N LYS A 103 8.50 -21.45 9.36
CA LYS A 103 7.60 -21.15 8.24
C LYS A 103 6.66 -22.31 7.89
N LYS A 104 7.18 -23.52 7.81
CA LYS A 104 6.43 -24.73 7.50
C LYS A 104 5.34 -25.02 8.54
N GLU A 105 5.69 -24.93 9.82
CA GLU A 105 4.74 -25.16 10.92
C GLU A 105 3.65 -24.08 10.95
N ARG A 106 4.04 -22.83 10.76
CA ARG A 106 3.12 -21.71 10.66
C ARG A 106 2.14 -21.87 9.49
N HIS A 107 2.61 -22.36 8.33
CA HIS A 107 1.73 -22.67 7.20
C HIS A 107 0.82 -23.87 7.51
N ASN A 108 1.27 -24.86 8.28
CA ASN A 108 0.42 -25.95 8.75
C ASN A 108 -0.67 -25.45 9.71
N LEU A 109 -0.37 -24.50 10.61
CA LEU A 109 -1.39 -23.83 11.43
C LEU A 109 -2.44 -23.14 10.55
N LEU A 110 -2.01 -22.41 9.51
CA LEU A 110 -2.95 -21.82 8.56
C LEU A 110 -3.79 -22.89 7.86
N LYS A 111 -3.21 -24.00 7.45
CA LYS A 111 -3.92 -25.12 6.81
C LYS A 111 -5.00 -25.73 7.72
N SER A 112 -4.76 -25.75 9.03
CA SER A 112 -5.73 -26.27 10.01
C SER A 112 -6.92 -25.32 10.23
N CYS A 113 -6.70 -24.00 10.22
CA CYS A 113 -7.75 -23.03 10.48
C CYS A 113 -8.40 -22.43 9.23
N ASP A 114 -7.66 -22.36 8.09
CA ASP A 114 -8.18 -21.85 6.80
C ASP A 114 -7.52 -22.61 5.63
N PRO A 115 -8.00 -23.82 5.30
CA PRO A 115 -7.45 -24.62 4.20
C PRO A 115 -7.51 -23.93 2.84
N ILE A 116 -8.52 -23.05 2.62
CA ILE A 116 -8.71 -22.32 1.36
C ILE A 116 -7.63 -21.25 1.20
N ALA A 117 -7.32 -20.52 2.27
CA ALA A 117 -6.22 -19.55 2.26
C ALA A 117 -4.87 -20.25 2.12
N ALA A 118 -4.65 -21.34 2.85
CA ALA A 118 -3.41 -22.12 2.79
C ALA A 118 -3.13 -22.67 1.38
N LYS A 119 -4.15 -23.08 0.63
CA LYS A 119 -3.98 -23.52 -0.77
C LYS A 119 -3.55 -22.39 -1.71
N LYS A 120 -3.92 -21.13 -1.40
CA LYS A 120 -3.62 -19.93 -2.23
C LYS A 120 -2.34 -19.22 -1.83
N ILE A 121 -1.89 -19.39 -0.60
CA ILE A 121 -0.69 -18.73 -0.06
C ILE A 121 0.47 -19.74 -0.10
N HIS A 122 1.55 -19.36 -0.77
CA HIS A 122 2.74 -20.20 -0.84
C HIS A 122 3.32 -20.41 0.58
N PRO A 123 3.80 -21.64 0.95
CA PRO A 123 4.35 -21.93 2.28
C PRO A 123 5.50 -21.00 2.72
N GLU A 124 6.29 -20.50 1.77
CA GLU A 124 7.37 -19.56 2.03
C GLU A 124 6.90 -18.10 2.18
N ASP A 125 5.65 -17.78 1.84
CA ASP A 125 5.09 -16.43 1.99
C ASP A 125 4.68 -16.20 3.45
N SER A 126 5.68 -15.85 4.26
CA SER A 126 5.50 -15.59 5.69
C SER A 126 4.56 -14.43 5.97
N ILE A 127 4.64 -13.37 5.16
CA ILE A 127 3.85 -12.15 5.39
C ILE A 127 2.36 -12.44 5.23
N ARG A 128 1.97 -13.10 4.14
CA ARG A 128 0.57 -13.45 3.90
C ARG A 128 0.07 -14.52 4.86
N THR A 129 0.91 -15.48 5.21
CA THR A 129 0.57 -16.53 6.20
C THR A 129 0.28 -15.92 7.56
N ILE A 130 1.18 -15.05 8.07
CA ILE A 130 0.98 -14.33 9.33
C ILE A 130 -0.30 -13.47 9.27
N ARG A 131 -0.53 -12.75 8.18
CA ARG A 131 -1.72 -11.93 8.05
C ARG A 131 -3.01 -12.74 8.09
N ALA A 132 -3.04 -13.88 7.44
CA ALA A 132 -4.21 -14.77 7.45
C ALA A 132 -4.51 -15.32 8.86
N LEU A 133 -3.46 -15.76 9.56
CA LEU A 133 -3.55 -16.22 10.96
C LEU A 133 -3.97 -15.08 11.89
N GLU A 134 -3.38 -13.89 11.75
CA GLU A 134 -3.73 -12.69 12.52
C GLU A 134 -5.23 -12.38 12.43
N VAL A 135 -5.76 -12.38 11.21
CA VAL A 135 -7.20 -12.13 10.98
C VAL A 135 -8.06 -13.22 11.60
N PHE A 136 -7.65 -14.48 11.46
CA PHE A 136 -8.38 -15.60 12.07
C PHE A 136 -8.40 -15.51 13.60
N TYR A 137 -7.27 -15.31 14.24
CA TYR A 137 -7.19 -15.21 15.71
C TYR A 137 -7.90 -13.96 16.26
N ALA A 138 -7.89 -12.86 15.50
CA ALA A 138 -8.58 -11.64 15.94
C ALA A 138 -10.10 -11.69 15.78
N THR A 139 -10.63 -12.47 14.83
CA THR A 139 -12.05 -12.43 14.45
C THR A 139 -12.79 -13.75 14.63
N GLY A 140 -12.08 -14.88 14.82
CA GLY A 140 -12.66 -16.21 14.79
C GLY A 140 -13.17 -16.67 13.41
N LYS A 141 -12.95 -15.87 12.35
CA LYS A 141 -13.43 -16.15 10.99
C LYS A 141 -12.28 -16.40 10.03
N MET A 142 -12.45 -17.33 9.09
CA MET A 142 -11.45 -17.63 8.08
C MET A 142 -11.12 -16.41 7.25
N PHE A 143 -9.83 -16.14 7.02
CA PHE A 143 -9.37 -15.04 6.17
C PHE A 143 -9.94 -15.13 4.74
N SER A 144 -10.03 -16.35 4.21
CA SER A 144 -10.61 -16.61 2.88
C SER A 144 -12.07 -16.19 2.74
N GLN A 145 -12.83 -16.14 3.84
CA GLN A 145 -14.24 -15.77 3.88
C GLN A 145 -14.46 -14.26 4.11
N GLN A 146 -13.43 -13.54 4.57
CA GLN A 146 -13.55 -12.11 4.91
C GLN A 146 -13.23 -11.16 3.75
N LYS A 147 -12.78 -11.67 2.61
CA LYS A 147 -12.61 -10.88 1.40
C LYS A 147 -13.97 -10.66 0.76
N SER A 148 -14.51 -9.48 0.91
CA SER A 148 -15.71 -9.07 0.18
C SER A 148 -15.34 -8.08 -0.93
N LEU A 149 -16.12 -8.12 -2.01
CA LEU A 149 -16.13 -7.10 -3.05
C LEU A 149 -17.42 -6.33 -2.89
N THR A 150 -17.33 -5.01 -2.79
CA THR A 150 -18.50 -4.12 -2.85
C THR A 150 -18.56 -3.44 -4.20
N SER A 151 -19.76 -3.24 -4.73
CA SER A 151 -19.95 -2.42 -5.92
C SER A 151 -19.46 -1.00 -5.66
N LEU A 152 -18.81 -0.42 -6.65
CA LEU A 152 -18.37 0.97 -6.59
C LEU A 152 -19.51 1.90 -7.00
N PRO A 153 -19.63 3.08 -6.39
CA PRO A 153 -20.64 4.06 -6.75
C PRO A 153 -20.31 4.85 -8.04
N TRP A 154 -19.16 4.58 -8.65
CA TRP A 154 -18.66 5.26 -9.87
C TRP A 154 -18.23 4.27 -10.94
N ARG A 155 -18.17 4.77 -12.18
CA ARG A 155 -17.60 4.02 -13.31
C ARG A 155 -16.10 4.20 -13.36
N VAL A 156 -15.37 3.16 -13.75
CA VAL A 156 -13.91 3.15 -13.84
C VAL A 156 -13.50 2.76 -15.26
N LEU A 157 -12.59 3.54 -15.86
CA LEU A 157 -11.83 3.18 -17.05
C LEU A 157 -10.37 2.92 -16.62
N GLU A 158 -9.91 1.69 -16.80
CA GLU A 158 -8.53 1.32 -16.48
C GLU A 158 -7.66 1.48 -17.73
N LEU A 159 -6.57 2.26 -17.62
CA LEU A 159 -5.57 2.45 -18.67
C LEU A 159 -4.20 2.02 -18.15
N GLY A 160 -3.53 1.15 -18.89
CA GLY A 160 -2.16 0.71 -18.60
C GLY A 160 -1.14 1.41 -19.49
N LEU A 161 -0.02 1.82 -18.90
CA LEU A 161 1.13 2.37 -19.63
C LEU A 161 2.22 1.31 -19.72
N ASN A 162 2.59 0.93 -20.93
CA ASN A 162 3.68 0.00 -21.21
C ASN A 162 4.61 0.56 -22.29
N PRO A 163 5.49 1.51 -21.96
CA PRO A 163 6.39 2.13 -22.93
C PRO A 163 7.53 1.19 -23.35
N ASP A 164 7.88 1.16 -24.62
CA ASP A 164 8.96 0.31 -25.17
C ASP A 164 10.33 0.60 -24.55
N ASN A 165 10.54 1.83 -24.04
CA ASN A 165 11.79 2.26 -23.42
C ASN A 165 11.78 2.22 -21.88
N LEU A 166 10.97 1.35 -21.27
CA LEU A 166 10.75 1.31 -19.80
C LEU A 166 12.07 1.23 -19.02
N ASN A 167 13.00 0.35 -19.42
CA ASN A 167 14.28 0.19 -18.73
C ASN A 167 15.13 1.47 -18.75
N LYS A 168 15.19 2.17 -19.91
CA LYS A 168 15.89 3.46 -20.01
C LYS A 168 15.27 4.51 -19.09
N ARG A 169 13.95 4.55 -19.01
CA ARG A 169 13.23 5.48 -18.12
C ARG A 169 13.49 5.18 -16.66
N ILE A 170 13.51 3.89 -16.27
CA ILE A 170 13.85 3.47 -14.91
C ILE A 170 15.26 3.91 -14.54
N GLN A 171 16.24 3.64 -15.40
CA GLN A 171 17.63 4.04 -15.19
C GLN A 171 17.77 5.56 -15.05
N ALA A 172 17.27 6.33 -16.01
CA ALA A 172 17.33 7.79 -15.98
C ALA A 172 16.64 8.38 -14.72
N ARG A 173 15.54 7.77 -14.27
CA ARG A 173 14.87 8.18 -13.03
C ARG A 173 15.74 7.89 -11.81
N ALA A 174 16.36 6.72 -11.73
CA ALA A 174 17.25 6.37 -10.63
C ALA A 174 18.46 7.31 -10.56
N GLU A 175 19.13 7.57 -11.71
CA GLU A 175 20.23 8.53 -11.79
C GLU A 175 19.81 9.93 -11.31
N LYS A 176 18.64 10.40 -11.74
CA LYS A 176 18.10 11.68 -11.30
C LYS A 176 17.78 11.73 -9.80
N MET A 177 17.31 10.63 -9.20
CA MET A 177 17.10 10.54 -7.76
C MET A 177 18.41 10.72 -6.99
N TYR A 178 19.48 10.06 -7.41
CA TYR A 178 20.81 10.22 -6.80
C TYR A 178 21.35 11.66 -6.95
N GLN A 179 21.21 12.26 -8.13
CA GLN A 179 21.62 13.66 -8.37
C GLN A 179 20.82 14.67 -7.54
N ASN A 180 19.57 14.35 -7.21
CA ASN A 180 18.69 15.23 -6.47
C ASN A 180 18.79 15.07 -4.94
N GLY A 181 19.70 14.23 -4.42
CA GLY A 181 19.93 14.08 -2.98
C GLY A 181 19.20 12.90 -2.34
N LEU A 182 19.07 11.76 -3.03
CA LEU A 182 18.44 10.55 -2.45
C LEU A 182 19.19 10.05 -1.21
N ILE A 183 20.53 10.18 -1.19
CA ILE A 183 21.32 9.73 -0.03
C ILE A 183 21.03 10.64 1.16
N GLU A 184 21.08 11.92 0.96
CA GLU A 184 20.81 12.95 1.98
C GLU A 184 19.39 12.81 2.53
N GLU A 185 18.38 12.63 1.67
CA GLU A 185 17.00 12.35 2.12
C GLU A 185 16.96 11.10 3.01
N THR A 186 17.69 10.05 2.64
CA THR A 186 17.71 8.79 3.40
C THR A 186 18.39 8.98 4.77
N GLU A 187 19.49 9.72 4.83
CA GLU A 187 20.19 10.04 6.08
C GLU A 187 19.30 10.87 7.02
N ASP A 188 18.64 11.90 6.48
CA ASP A 188 17.69 12.72 7.23
C ASP A 188 16.52 11.91 7.80
N LEU A 189 15.99 10.97 7.02
CA LEU A 189 14.94 10.06 7.47
C LEU A 189 15.42 9.14 8.60
N ILE A 190 16.66 8.64 8.53
CA ILE A 190 17.28 7.83 9.57
C ILE A 190 17.47 8.64 10.85
N ILE A 191 17.96 9.87 10.73
CA ILE A 191 18.13 10.79 11.87
C ILE A 191 16.79 11.09 12.53
N LYS A 192 15.78 11.38 11.73
CA LYS A 192 14.46 11.83 12.21
C LYS A 192 13.61 10.69 12.78
N TYR A 193 13.67 9.51 12.20
CA TYR A 193 12.75 8.39 12.51
C TYR A 193 13.44 7.13 13.04
N GLY A 194 14.77 7.07 13.03
CA GLY A 194 15.57 5.94 13.49
C GLY A 194 15.83 4.89 12.40
N ASN A 195 16.85 4.04 12.66
CA ASN A 195 17.30 3.00 11.71
C ASN A 195 16.33 1.82 11.54
N ASP A 196 15.34 1.68 12.40
CA ASP A 196 14.42 0.52 12.38
C ASP A 196 13.18 0.71 11.51
N LEU A 197 13.12 1.80 10.75
CA LEU A 197 12.05 1.99 9.77
C LEU A 197 12.06 0.85 8.74
N GLN A 198 11.04 0.00 8.79
CA GLN A 198 10.84 -1.07 7.79
C GLN A 198 10.70 -0.53 6.35
N LEU A 199 10.42 0.75 6.20
CA LEU A 199 10.26 1.43 4.91
C LEU A 199 11.60 1.72 4.21
N LEU A 200 12.70 1.76 4.96
CA LEU A 200 14.06 1.99 4.45
C LEU A 200 14.82 0.66 4.20
N LYS A 201 14.22 -0.47 4.55
CA LYS A 201 14.69 -1.83 4.29
C LYS A 201 13.96 -2.41 3.09
#